data_bc919e95eb75926c35ddf56dcefb0bd5
#
_entry.id   bc919e95eb75926c35ddf56dcefb0bd5
#
_cell.length_a   1.000
_cell.length_b   1.000
_cell.length_c   1.000
_cell.angle_alpha   90.00
_cell.angle_beta   90.00
_cell.angle_gamma   90.00
#
_symmetry.space_group_name_H-M   'P 1'
#
loop_
_entity.id
_entity.type
_entity.pdbx_description
1 polymer ?
#
loop_
_entity_poly.entity_id
_entity_poly.type
_entity_poly.pdbx_seq_one_letter_code
_entity_poly.pdbx_strand_id
1 'polypeptide(L)'
;MTTPLPTERTAVAHSVPTLGLAVDISDEGAVDAAVAAVESALPPIVGLANVAGVSSPVDFLDVTTAEWDRVFDVNMRGTFFVTRRVAPAMIAAGVGRIVSVSSISAQRGGGTYSKVPYSASKAAVIGFTRALAREMGPHHITVNCVAPGPIDTEIMGGTLTEERKAAMSADIPLGRVGTVDDVAALLTFLMSDDAGYITAATYDVNGGLQIS
;
A
#
# COMPACT_ATOMS: atom_id res chain seq x y z
N MET A 1 7.31 -14.99 -22.17
CA MET A 1 5.84 -14.81 -22.10
C MET A 1 5.61 -14.01 -20.82
N THR A 2 5.31 -12.73 -20.94
CA THR A 2 4.97 -11.86 -19.80
C THR A 2 3.56 -12.22 -19.35
N THR A 3 3.42 -12.66 -18.11
CA THR A 3 2.09 -12.87 -17.49
C THR A 3 1.37 -11.52 -17.49
N PRO A 4 0.14 -11.41 -18.01
CA PRO A 4 -0.60 -10.16 -18.00
C PRO A 4 -0.80 -9.68 -16.56
N LEU A 5 -0.59 -8.38 -16.33
CA LEU A 5 -0.74 -7.77 -15.02
C LEU A 5 -2.18 -8.00 -14.48
N PRO A 6 -2.36 -8.20 -13.17
CA PRO A 6 -3.68 -8.44 -12.55
C PRO A 6 -4.74 -7.40 -12.90
N THR A 7 -4.34 -6.18 -13.19
CA THR A 7 -5.18 -5.03 -13.59
C THR A 7 -6.01 -5.28 -14.86
N GLU A 8 -5.47 -5.97 -15.86
CA GLU A 8 -6.23 -6.27 -17.08
C GLU A 8 -7.43 -7.19 -16.85
N ARG A 9 -7.29 -8.14 -15.90
CA ARG A 9 -8.35 -9.11 -15.60
C ARG A 9 -9.56 -8.48 -14.89
N THR A 10 -9.32 -7.56 -13.96
CA THR A 10 -10.37 -6.90 -13.17
C THR A 10 -11.12 -5.86 -14.01
N ALA A 11 -10.41 -5.12 -14.86
CA ALA A 11 -10.99 -4.08 -15.69
C ALA A 11 -11.91 -4.61 -16.78
N VAL A 12 -11.54 -5.72 -17.39
CA VAL A 12 -12.40 -6.40 -18.39
C VAL A 12 -13.74 -6.82 -17.78
N ALA A 13 -13.73 -7.25 -16.51
CA ALA A 13 -14.95 -7.65 -15.80
C ALA A 13 -15.93 -6.49 -15.53
N HIS A 14 -15.44 -5.25 -15.45
CA HIS A 14 -16.26 -4.07 -15.11
C HIS A 14 -16.41 -3.04 -16.25
N SER A 15 -15.86 -3.32 -17.44
CA SER A 15 -15.90 -2.39 -18.60
C SER A 15 -15.33 -1.00 -18.29
N VAL A 16 -14.37 -0.91 -17.36
CA VAL A 16 -13.73 0.35 -17.00
C VAL A 16 -12.44 0.53 -17.81
N PRO A 17 -12.18 1.70 -18.42
CA PRO A 17 -10.92 1.97 -19.10
C PRO A 17 -9.73 1.76 -18.17
N THR A 18 -8.72 1.03 -18.60
CA THR A 18 -7.52 0.71 -17.82
C THR A 18 -6.27 0.87 -18.63
N LEU A 19 -5.17 1.22 -17.94
CA LEU A 19 -3.83 1.27 -18.48
C LEU A 19 -2.89 0.56 -17.50
N GLY A 20 -2.26 -0.55 -17.94
CA GLY A 20 -1.24 -1.27 -17.18
C GLY A 20 0.15 -0.82 -17.58
N LEU A 21 0.95 -0.39 -16.63
CA LEU A 21 2.33 0.06 -16.83
C LEU A 21 3.26 -0.67 -15.85
N ALA A 22 4.41 -1.18 -16.35
CA ALA A 22 5.48 -1.70 -15.49
C ALA A 22 6.38 -0.53 -15.08
N VAL A 23 6.45 -0.23 -13.78
CA VAL A 23 7.16 0.93 -13.25
C VAL A 23 7.97 0.51 -12.02
N ASP A 24 9.25 0.88 -11.97
CA ASP A 24 10.00 0.91 -10.73
C ASP A 24 9.66 2.21 -9.99
N ILE A 25 8.89 2.11 -8.92
CA ILE A 25 8.47 3.28 -8.15
C ILE A 25 9.59 3.93 -7.35
N SER A 26 10.75 3.27 -7.21
CA SER A 26 11.96 3.86 -6.60
C SER A 26 12.72 4.80 -7.56
N ASP A 27 12.36 4.79 -8.85
CA ASP A 27 12.87 5.72 -9.87
C ASP A 27 11.86 6.84 -10.11
N GLU A 28 12.22 8.06 -9.70
CA GLU A 28 11.36 9.25 -9.84
C GLU A 28 11.02 9.57 -11.30
N GLY A 29 11.98 9.40 -12.22
CA GLY A 29 11.76 9.65 -13.65
C GLY A 29 10.79 8.63 -14.26
N ALA A 30 10.91 7.36 -13.87
CA ALA A 30 9.97 6.32 -14.28
C ALA A 30 8.56 6.58 -13.77
N VAL A 31 8.42 7.05 -12.51
CA VAL A 31 7.13 7.46 -11.93
C VAL A 31 6.53 8.63 -12.69
N ASP A 32 7.31 9.68 -12.99
CA ASP A 32 6.82 10.84 -13.74
C ASP A 32 6.30 10.45 -15.13
N ALA A 33 7.07 9.66 -15.87
CA ALA A 33 6.68 9.17 -17.18
C ALA A 33 5.40 8.32 -17.15
N ALA A 34 5.27 7.44 -16.15
CA ALA A 34 4.10 6.58 -16.00
C ALA A 34 2.84 7.39 -15.65
N VAL A 35 2.93 8.33 -14.71
CA VAL A 35 1.79 9.18 -14.35
C VAL A 35 1.38 10.08 -15.52
N ALA A 36 2.34 10.64 -16.28
CA ALA A 36 2.05 11.41 -17.48
C ALA A 36 1.29 10.58 -18.54
N ALA A 37 1.66 9.31 -18.72
CA ALA A 37 0.95 8.41 -19.61
C ALA A 37 -0.49 8.14 -19.14
N VAL A 38 -0.71 7.94 -17.83
CA VAL A 38 -2.04 7.78 -17.24
C VAL A 38 -2.89 9.04 -17.44
N GLU A 39 -2.36 10.22 -17.15
CA GLU A 39 -3.05 11.50 -17.30
C GLU A 39 -3.45 11.79 -18.76
N SER A 40 -2.67 11.29 -19.72
CA SER A 40 -2.97 11.42 -21.15
C SER A 40 -4.05 10.48 -21.64
N ALA A 41 -4.18 9.29 -21.03
CA ALA A 41 -5.01 8.21 -21.53
C ALA A 41 -6.32 8.00 -20.75
N LEU A 42 -6.38 8.42 -19.50
CA LEU A 42 -7.49 8.16 -18.59
C LEU A 42 -8.07 9.47 -18.01
N PRO A 43 -9.26 9.42 -17.40
CA PRO A 43 -9.81 10.55 -16.66
C PRO A 43 -8.87 11.07 -15.57
N PRO A 44 -9.09 12.30 -15.03
CA PRO A 44 -8.27 12.88 -13.97
C PRO A 44 -8.09 11.93 -12.77
N ILE A 45 -6.88 11.85 -12.26
CA ILE A 45 -6.56 11.02 -11.09
C ILE A 45 -7.11 11.71 -9.84
N VAL A 46 -8.13 11.13 -9.23
CA VAL A 46 -8.72 11.60 -7.96
C VAL A 46 -8.59 10.56 -6.84
N GLY A 47 -8.08 9.38 -7.16
CA GLY A 47 -7.81 8.30 -6.20
C GLY A 47 -6.40 7.74 -6.35
N LEU A 48 -5.67 7.54 -5.25
CA LEU A 48 -4.36 6.90 -5.22
C LEU A 48 -4.30 5.83 -4.13
N ALA A 49 -4.06 4.58 -4.53
CA ALA A 49 -3.74 3.49 -3.61
C ALA A 49 -2.25 3.12 -3.73
N ASN A 50 -1.43 3.46 -2.72
CA ASN A 50 -0.04 3.04 -2.62
C ASN A 50 0.03 1.64 -2.01
N VAL A 51 0.05 0.61 -2.85
CA VAL A 51 0.04 -0.80 -2.42
C VAL A 51 1.42 -1.46 -2.57
N ALA A 52 2.23 -0.98 -3.50
CA ALA A 52 3.55 -1.55 -3.78
C ALA A 52 4.43 -1.61 -2.53
N GLY A 53 5.18 -2.70 -2.39
CA GLY A 53 6.08 -2.87 -1.27
C GLY A 53 6.86 -4.17 -1.33
N VAL A 54 7.99 -4.19 -0.65
CA VAL A 54 8.87 -5.35 -0.52
C VAL A 54 9.13 -5.65 0.96
N SER A 55 9.26 -6.92 1.30
CA SER A 55 9.59 -7.36 2.66
C SER A 55 11.10 -7.58 2.82
N SER A 56 11.55 -7.71 4.08
CA SER A 56 12.90 -8.12 4.45
C SER A 56 12.85 -9.05 5.67
N PRO A 57 13.24 -10.33 5.49
CA PRO A 57 13.35 -11.30 6.58
C PRO A 57 14.75 -11.33 7.21
N VAL A 58 15.65 -10.42 6.84
CA VAL A 58 17.05 -10.41 7.29
C VAL A 58 17.15 -9.99 8.75
N ASP A 59 17.91 -10.73 9.55
CA ASP A 59 18.15 -10.41 10.95
C ASP A 59 18.94 -9.11 11.09
N PHE A 60 18.67 -8.35 12.15
CA PHE A 60 19.18 -6.99 12.32
C PHE A 60 20.70 -6.86 12.17
N LEU A 61 21.46 -7.79 12.73
CA LEU A 61 22.93 -7.76 12.67
C LEU A 61 23.48 -8.12 11.28
N ASP A 62 22.67 -8.76 10.43
CA ASP A 62 23.03 -9.16 9.07
C ASP A 62 22.48 -8.18 8.01
N VAL A 63 21.68 -7.16 8.42
CA VAL A 63 21.15 -6.16 7.49
C VAL A 63 22.29 -5.33 6.92
N THR A 64 22.49 -5.41 5.61
CA THR A 64 23.39 -4.52 4.90
C THR A 64 22.74 -3.18 4.62
N THR A 65 23.55 -2.12 4.38
CA THR A 65 23.04 -0.82 3.92
C THR A 65 22.22 -0.97 2.65
N ALA A 66 22.69 -1.80 1.71
CA ALA A 66 21.98 -2.05 0.44
C ALA A 66 20.58 -2.66 0.67
N GLU A 67 20.45 -3.62 1.60
CA GLU A 67 19.13 -4.19 1.94
C GLU A 67 18.22 -3.18 2.63
N TRP A 68 18.77 -2.37 3.53
CA TRP A 68 18.05 -1.26 4.17
C TRP A 68 17.53 -0.27 3.12
N ASP A 69 18.42 0.21 2.24
CA ASP A 69 18.10 1.18 1.19
C ASP A 69 17.05 0.61 0.23
N ARG A 70 17.20 -0.63 -0.25
CA ARG A 70 16.23 -1.30 -1.11
C ARG A 70 14.81 -1.29 -0.52
N VAL A 71 14.68 -1.59 0.76
CA VAL A 71 13.37 -1.63 1.43
C VAL A 71 12.78 -0.23 1.58
N PHE A 72 13.59 0.75 1.97
CA PHE A 72 13.12 2.14 2.12
C PHE A 72 12.86 2.82 0.79
N ASP A 73 13.66 2.52 -0.24
CA ASP A 73 13.48 3.07 -1.58
C ASP A 73 12.14 2.64 -2.18
N VAL A 74 11.78 1.38 -2.07
CA VAL A 74 10.48 0.91 -2.55
C VAL A 74 9.35 1.35 -1.64
N ASN A 75 9.43 1.03 -0.32
CA ASN A 75 8.27 1.16 0.57
C ASN A 75 7.95 2.61 0.95
N MET A 76 8.97 3.48 1.07
CA MET A 76 8.77 4.85 1.52
C MET A 76 9.06 5.88 0.43
N ARG A 77 10.25 5.84 -0.19
CA ARG A 77 10.60 6.79 -1.24
C ARG A 77 9.69 6.66 -2.46
N GLY A 78 9.38 5.42 -2.89
CA GLY A 78 8.42 5.18 -3.98
C GLY A 78 7.03 5.68 -3.64
N THR A 79 6.51 5.40 -2.44
CA THR A 79 5.25 5.97 -1.95
C THR A 79 5.26 7.50 -2.01
N PHE A 80 6.36 8.13 -1.60
CA PHE A 80 6.53 9.59 -1.68
C PHE A 80 6.54 10.09 -3.14
N PHE A 81 7.29 9.47 -4.03
CA PHE A 81 7.37 9.89 -5.43
C PHE A 81 6.02 9.85 -6.12
N VAL A 82 5.31 8.73 -6.04
CA VAL A 82 3.99 8.58 -6.65
C VAL A 82 3.01 9.59 -6.07
N THR A 83 2.95 9.72 -4.75
CA THR A 83 2.05 10.65 -4.07
C THR A 83 2.34 12.09 -4.45
N ARG A 84 3.61 12.51 -4.43
CA ARG A 84 4.03 13.86 -4.81
C ARG A 84 3.70 14.19 -6.25
N ARG A 85 3.84 13.22 -7.16
CA ARG A 85 3.56 13.41 -8.58
C ARG A 85 2.05 13.56 -8.88
N VAL A 86 1.21 12.84 -8.14
CA VAL A 86 -0.25 12.84 -8.35
C VAL A 86 -0.96 13.99 -7.62
N ALA A 87 -0.48 14.40 -6.45
CA ALA A 87 -1.14 15.39 -5.58
C ALA A 87 -1.50 16.73 -6.28
N PRO A 88 -0.67 17.32 -7.14
CA PRO A 88 -1.03 18.57 -7.84
C PRO A 88 -2.31 18.47 -8.66
N ALA A 89 -2.56 17.35 -9.33
CA ALA A 89 -3.78 17.15 -10.11
C ALA A 89 -5.01 17.05 -9.19
N MET A 90 -4.91 16.37 -8.05
CA MET A 90 -5.97 16.32 -7.04
C MET A 90 -6.26 17.70 -6.43
N ILE A 91 -5.22 18.49 -6.14
CA ILE A 91 -5.36 19.86 -5.63
C ILE A 91 -6.11 20.72 -6.66
N ALA A 92 -5.74 20.64 -7.93
CA ALA A 92 -6.40 21.37 -9.01
C ALA A 92 -7.86 20.94 -9.19
N ALA A 93 -8.18 19.67 -8.97
CA ALA A 93 -9.53 19.14 -9.01
C ALA A 93 -10.37 19.50 -7.76
N GLY A 94 -9.74 19.91 -6.65
CA GLY A 94 -10.41 20.19 -5.38
C GLY A 94 -10.99 18.93 -4.70
N VAL A 95 -10.53 17.74 -5.08
CA VAL A 95 -10.95 16.45 -4.54
C VAL A 95 -9.84 15.43 -4.69
N GLY A 96 -9.66 14.57 -3.68
CA GLY A 96 -8.71 13.48 -3.76
C GLY A 96 -8.84 12.49 -2.60
N ARG A 97 -8.45 11.25 -2.85
CA ARG A 97 -8.41 10.17 -1.88
C ARG A 97 -7.07 9.45 -2.00
N ILE A 98 -6.25 9.51 -0.97
CA ILE A 98 -4.95 8.83 -0.93
C ILE A 98 -5.00 7.79 0.18
N VAL A 99 -4.72 6.54 -0.16
CA VAL A 99 -4.65 5.45 0.83
C VAL A 99 -3.33 4.70 0.63
N SER A 100 -2.54 4.62 1.70
CA SER A 100 -1.27 3.90 1.67
C SER A 100 -1.34 2.61 2.49
N VAL A 101 -0.67 1.55 2.03
CA VAL A 101 -0.61 0.27 2.73
C VAL A 101 0.63 0.22 3.62
N SER A 102 0.41 0.27 4.94
CA SER A 102 1.39 -0.02 5.98
C SER A 102 1.39 -1.53 6.31
N SER A 103 1.47 -1.89 7.56
CA SER A 103 1.43 -3.26 8.09
C SER A 103 1.25 -3.24 9.60
N ILE A 104 0.67 -4.28 10.18
CA ILE A 104 0.74 -4.50 11.63
C ILE A 104 2.19 -4.61 12.12
N SER A 105 3.15 -4.94 11.26
CA SER A 105 4.58 -4.97 11.61
C SER A 105 5.09 -3.60 12.03
N ALA A 106 4.49 -2.51 11.55
CA ALA A 106 4.80 -1.15 11.99
C ALA A 106 4.38 -0.87 13.43
N GLN A 107 3.35 -1.58 13.92
CA GLN A 107 2.74 -1.36 15.23
C GLN A 107 3.31 -2.32 16.28
N ARG A 108 3.41 -3.63 15.94
CA ARG A 108 3.83 -4.68 16.89
C ARG A 108 5.28 -5.17 16.71
N GLY A 109 6.01 -4.69 15.70
CA GLY A 109 7.42 -5.00 15.54
C GLY A 109 7.77 -6.19 14.66
N GLY A 110 6.94 -6.57 13.71
CA GLY A 110 7.29 -7.59 12.72
C GLY A 110 7.18 -9.04 13.20
N GLY A 111 7.85 -9.94 12.51
CA GLY A 111 7.83 -11.39 12.74
C GLY A 111 8.80 -12.11 11.81
N THR A 112 8.60 -13.39 11.54
CA THR A 112 9.51 -14.24 10.76
C THR A 112 9.83 -13.68 9.36
N TYR A 113 8.82 -13.10 8.69
CA TYR A 113 8.95 -12.63 7.30
C TYR A 113 9.15 -11.12 7.16
N SER A 114 9.07 -10.38 8.28
CA SER A 114 9.07 -8.91 8.30
C SER A 114 9.89 -8.47 9.49
N LYS A 115 11.16 -8.09 9.27
CA LYS A 115 12.06 -7.68 10.34
C LYS A 115 12.29 -6.17 10.32
N VAL A 116 13.38 -5.72 10.92
CA VAL A 116 13.61 -4.28 11.22
C VAL A 116 13.46 -3.36 10.01
N PRO A 117 14.09 -3.60 8.84
CA PRO A 117 13.95 -2.67 7.71
C PRO A 117 12.51 -2.50 7.25
N TYR A 118 11.79 -3.63 7.13
CA TYR A 118 10.38 -3.62 6.72
C TYR A 118 9.50 -2.89 7.73
N SER A 119 9.58 -3.28 9.02
CA SER A 119 8.75 -2.69 10.07
C SER A 119 8.99 -1.18 10.19
N ALA A 120 10.24 -0.74 10.12
CA ALA A 120 10.61 0.66 10.15
C ALA A 120 10.05 1.43 8.94
N SER A 121 10.17 0.87 7.72
CA SER A 121 9.64 1.50 6.51
C SER A 121 8.11 1.63 6.55
N LYS A 122 7.41 0.60 7.07
CA LYS A 122 5.95 0.63 7.21
C LYS A 122 5.48 1.57 8.33
N ALA A 123 6.26 1.75 9.39
CA ALA A 123 6.02 2.78 10.40
C ALA A 123 6.20 4.20 9.82
N ALA A 124 7.20 4.39 8.94
CA ALA A 124 7.38 5.65 8.23
C ALA A 124 6.16 6.03 7.36
N VAL A 125 5.50 5.04 6.72
CA VAL A 125 4.25 5.27 5.96
C VAL A 125 3.14 5.81 6.85
N ILE A 126 3.01 5.34 8.10
CA ILE A 126 2.01 5.87 9.05
C ILE A 126 2.31 7.33 9.39
N GLY A 127 3.57 7.66 9.70
CA GLY A 127 4.00 9.04 9.97
C GLY A 127 3.76 9.97 8.78
N PHE A 128 4.14 9.52 7.59
CA PHE A 128 3.91 10.22 6.32
C PHE A 128 2.42 10.51 6.10
N THR A 129 1.56 9.50 6.26
CA THR A 129 0.10 9.63 6.12
C THR A 129 -0.46 10.72 7.02
N ARG A 130 -0.09 10.73 8.31
CA ARG A 130 -0.57 11.70 9.30
C ARG A 130 -0.12 13.13 9.00
N ALA A 131 1.13 13.31 8.58
CA ALA A 131 1.66 14.62 8.20
C ALA A 131 0.99 15.13 6.92
N LEU A 132 0.95 14.29 5.89
CA LEU A 132 0.36 14.64 4.59
C LEU A 132 -1.13 14.98 4.70
N ALA A 133 -1.88 14.28 5.55
CA ALA A 133 -3.30 14.57 5.77
C ALA A 133 -3.56 16.00 6.26
N ARG A 134 -2.67 16.56 7.06
CA ARG A 134 -2.76 17.95 7.53
C ARG A 134 -2.49 18.95 6.41
N GLU A 135 -1.55 18.64 5.53
CA GLU A 135 -1.19 19.50 4.40
C GLU A 135 -2.24 19.46 3.30
N MET A 136 -2.84 18.29 3.07
CA MET A 136 -3.80 18.07 1.98
C MET A 136 -5.26 18.39 2.35
N GLY A 137 -5.59 18.41 3.65
CA GLY A 137 -6.95 18.69 4.13
C GLY A 137 -7.54 20.00 3.62
N PRO A 138 -6.81 21.14 3.60
CA PRO A 138 -7.30 22.40 3.00
C PRO A 138 -7.69 22.31 1.52
N HIS A 139 -7.25 21.27 0.82
CA HIS A 139 -7.54 21.00 -0.58
C HIS A 139 -8.65 19.96 -0.77
N HIS A 140 -9.37 19.57 0.29
CA HIS A 140 -10.41 18.54 0.29
C HIS A 140 -9.91 17.14 -0.10
N ILE A 141 -8.62 16.86 0.16
CA ILE A 141 -8.00 15.57 -0.09
C ILE A 141 -7.87 14.83 1.24
N THR A 142 -8.44 13.62 1.32
CA THR A 142 -8.24 12.74 2.47
C THR A 142 -7.02 11.86 2.26
N VAL A 143 -6.27 11.61 3.34
CA VAL A 143 -5.08 10.76 3.32
C VAL A 143 -5.17 9.78 4.48
N ASN A 144 -5.25 8.49 4.18
CA ASN A 144 -5.40 7.43 5.16
C ASN A 144 -4.39 6.32 4.95
N CYS A 145 -4.29 5.44 5.91
CA CYS A 145 -3.40 4.29 5.88
C CYS A 145 -4.17 3.03 6.31
N VAL A 146 -3.86 1.90 5.71
CA VAL A 146 -4.33 0.59 6.18
C VAL A 146 -3.14 -0.21 6.68
N ALA A 147 -3.34 -1.00 7.74
CA ALA A 147 -2.35 -1.86 8.36
C ALA A 147 -2.82 -3.32 8.32
N PRO A 148 -2.55 -4.04 7.22
CA PRO A 148 -2.92 -5.43 7.10
C PRO A 148 -2.14 -6.32 8.07
N GLY A 149 -2.79 -7.40 8.53
CA GLY A 149 -2.18 -8.56 9.13
C GLY A 149 -1.56 -9.51 8.08
N PRO A 150 -1.42 -10.79 8.41
CA PRO A 150 -1.06 -11.81 7.43
C PRO A 150 -2.13 -11.90 6.34
N ILE A 151 -1.74 -11.65 5.10
CA ILE A 151 -2.60 -11.72 3.91
C ILE A 151 -1.99 -12.76 2.95
N ASP A 152 -2.82 -13.58 2.34
CA ASP A 152 -2.41 -14.60 1.37
C ASP A 152 -1.92 -13.94 0.08
N THR A 153 -0.63 -13.66 0.02
CA THR A 153 0.09 -13.01 -1.08
C THR A 153 1.50 -13.55 -1.20
N GLU A 154 2.19 -13.24 -2.28
CA GLU A 154 3.57 -13.66 -2.52
C GLU A 154 4.62 -12.84 -1.74
N ILE A 155 4.25 -11.77 -1.06
CA ILE A 155 5.19 -10.85 -0.36
C ILE A 155 6.05 -11.56 0.71
N MET A 156 5.58 -12.69 1.22
CA MET A 156 6.27 -13.50 2.23
C MET A 156 7.16 -14.59 1.62
N GLY A 157 7.60 -14.44 0.37
CA GLY A 157 8.51 -15.39 -0.29
C GLY A 157 7.81 -16.54 -0.99
N GLY A 158 6.67 -16.29 -1.59
CA GLY A 158 5.87 -17.21 -2.39
C GLY A 158 4.50 -17.52 -1.78
N THR A 159 3.72 -18.31 -2.48
CA THR A 159 2.36 -18.73 -2.08
C THR A 159 2.39 -19.40 -0.70
N LEU A 160 1.49 -19.00 0.18
CA LEU A 160 1.34 -19.61 1.49
C LEU A 160 0.79 -21.04 1.36
N THR A 161 1.53 -22.02 1.92
CA THR A 161 1.01 -23.38 2.03
C THR A 161 -0.09 -23.44 3.10
N GLU A 162 -0.95 -24.46 3.04
CA GLU A 162 -2.03 -24.64 4.03
C GLU A 162 -1.47 -24.80 5.46
N GLU A 163 -0.31 -25.44 5.62
CA GLU A 163 0.37 -25.56 6.91
C GLU A 163 0.81 -24.19 7.43
N ARG A 164 1.39 -23.32 6.57
CA ARG A 164 1.77 -21.95 6.96
C ARG A 164 0.54 -21.12 7.30
N LYS A 165 -0.54 -21.22 6.53
CA LYS A 165 -1.82 -20.56 6.83
C LYS A 165 -2.37 -20.99 8.17
N ALA A 166 -2.41 -22.29 8.45
CA ALA A 166 -2.87 -22.82 9.72
C ALA A 166 -2.04 -22.32 10.91
N ALA A 167 -0.70 -22.34 10.78
CA ALA A 167 0.20 -21.83 11.81
C ALA A 167 0.00 -20.32 12.08
N MET A 168 -0.19 -19.50 11.04
CA MET A 168 -0.44 -18.08 11.18
C MET A 168 -1.84 -17.78 11.76
N SER A 169 -2.82 -18.61 11.43
CA SER A 169 -4.22 -18.44 11.86
C SER A 169 -4.42 -18.70 13.35
N ALA A 170 -3.53 -19.45 13.99
CA ALA A 170 -3.66 -19.85 15.39
C ALA A 170 -3.78 -18.65 16.36
N ASP A 171 -3.10 -17.55 16.06
CA ASP A 171 -3.10 -16.33 16.88
C ASP A 171 -4.09 -15.27 16.37
N ILE A 172 -4.78 -15.52 15.25
CA ILE A 172 -5.73 -14.57 14.68
C ILE A 172 -7.13 -14.82 15.23
N PRO A 173 -7.77 -13.89 15.95
CA PRO A 173 -9.12 -14.09 16.51
C PRO A 173 -10.18 -14.55 15.50
N LEU A 174 -10.12 -14.08 14.25
CA LEU A 174 -11.03 -14.56 13.19
C LEU A 174 -10.65 -15.93 12.62
N GLY A 175 -9.60 -16.59 13.14
CA GLY A 175 -9.20 -17.96 12.82
C GLY A 175 -8.73 -18.21 11.39
N ARG A 176 -8.39 -17.16 10.64
CA ARG A 176 -7.89 -17.29 9.26
C ARG A 176 -6.90 -16.21 8.88
N VAL A 177 -6.02 -16.50 7.93
CA VAL A 177 -5.25 -15.51 7.17
C VAL A 177 -6.24 -14.70 6.33
N GLY A 178 -5.98 -13.41 6.17
CA GLY A 178 -6.77 -12.52 5.31
C GLY A 178 -6.52 -12.78 3.83
N THR A 179 -7.40 -12.26 3.00
CA THR A 179 -7.29 -12.28 1.54
C THR A 179 -7.01 -10.89 0.99
N VAL A 180 -6.60 -10.81 -0.27
CA VAL A 180 -6.46 -9.51 -0.96
C VAL A 180 -7.80 -8.76 -1.00
N ASP A 181 -8.92 -9.46 -1.08
CA ASP A 181 -10.26 -8.87 -1.10
C ASP A 181 -10.64 -8.24 0.24
N ASP A 182 -10.18 -8.81 1.38
CA ASP A 182 -10.39 -8.21 2.71
C ASP A 182 -9.75 -6.82 2.79
N VAL A 183 -8.56 -6.65 2.20
CA VAL A 183 -7.87 -5.36 2.15
C VAL A 183 -8.49 -4.43 1.12
N ALA A 184 -8.78 -4.95 -0.09
CA ALA A 184 -9.34 -4.18 -1.20
C ALA A 184 -10.70 -3.56 -0.84
N ALA A 185 -11.54 -4.26 -0.08
CA ALA A 185 -12.83 -3.74 0.37
C ALA A 185 -12.68 -2.45 1.18
N LEU A 186 -11.73 -2.40 2.13
CA LEU A 186 -11.47 -1.19 2.90
C LEU A 186 -10.81 -0.09 2.06
N LEU A 187 -9.86 -0.44 1.18
CA LEU A 187 -9.28 0.53 0.24
C LEU A 187 -10.36 1.19 -0.61
N THR A 188 -11.27 0.39 -1.17
CA THR A 188 -12.40 0.88 -1.98
C THR A 188 -13.31 1.83 -1.20
N PHE A 189 -13.66 1.48 0.04
CA PHE A 189 -14.44 2.36 0.91
C PHE A 189 -13.71 3.68 1.19
N LEU A 190 -12.44 3.63 1.58
CA LEU A 190 -11.66 4.84 1.90
C LEU A 190 -11.43 5.75 0.68
N MET A 191 -11.53 5.21 -0.54
CA MET A 191 -11.43 5.94 -1.80
C MET A 191 -12.77 6.44 -2.32
N SER A 192 -13.89 6.10 -1.66
CA SER A 192 -15.23 6.57 -2.02
C SER A 192 -15.57 7.93 -1.42
N ASP A 193 -16.69 8.50 -1.85
CA ASP A 193 -17.24 9.74 -1.29
C ASP A 193 -17.76 9.55 0.13
N ASP A 194 -18.20 8.34 0.49
CA ASP A 194 -18.69 8.00 1.84
C ASP A 194 -17.61 8.15 2.91
N ALA A 195 -16.34 8.08 2.54
CA ALA A 195 -15.20 8.30 3.42
C ALA A 195 -14.72 9.77 3.46
N GLY A 196 -15.49 10.71 2.95
CA GLY A 196 -15.09 12.12 2.77
C GLY A 196 -14.74 12.88 4.06
N TYR A 197 -15.11 12.36 5.25
CA TYR A 197 -14.75 12.95 6.56
C TYR A 197 -13.73 12.10 7.34
N ILE A 198 -13.09 11.13 6.66
CA ILE A 198 -12.12 10.23 7.25
C ILE A 198 -10.73 10.59 6.70
N THR A 199 -9.83 11.10 7.57
CA THR A 199 -8.47 11.45 7.20
C THR A 199 -7.50 11.28 8.37
N ALA A 200 -6.21 11.11 8.09
CA ALA A 200 -5.12 10.87 9.05
C ALA A 200 -5.24 9.58 9.89
N ALA A 201 -6.16 8.71 9.54
CA ALA A 201 -6.41 7.46 10.25
C ALA A 201 -5.52 6.33 9.75
N THR A 202 -5.23 5.38 10.66
CA THR A 202 -4.65 4.08 10.34
C THR A 202 -5.66 3.02 10.71
N TYR A 203 -6.08 2.21 9.74
CA TYR A 203 -7.09 1.17 9.93
C TYR A 203 -6.45 -0.21 9.92
N ASP A 204 -6.69 -0.96 10.97
CA ASP A 204 -6.26 -2.34 11.09
C ASP A 204 -7.15 -3.28 10.26
N VAL A 205 -6.54 -4.12 9.40
CA VAL A 205 -7.19 -5.18 8.62
C VAL A 205 -6.44 -6.47 8.91
N ASN A 206 -6.60 -7.01 10.11
CA ASN A 206 -5.72 -8.04 10.65
C ASN A 206 -6.44 -9.19 11.37
N GLY A 207 -7.78 -9.25 11.28
CA GLY A 207 -8.58 -10.29 11.93
C GLY A 207 -8.54 -10.26 13.46
N GLY A 208 -8.14 -9.12 14.06
CA GLY A 208 -7.99 -8.96 15.51
C GLY A 208 -6.61 -9.35 16.05
N LEU A 209 -5.65 -9.67 15.19
CA LEU A 209 -4.29 -10.08 15.60
C LEU A 209 -3.54 -8.94 16.33
N GLN A 210 -3.83 -7.69 15.99
CA GLN A 210 -3.34 -6.50 16.68
C GLN A 210 -4.53 -5.63 17.05
N ILE A 211 -4.53 -5.14 18.29
CA ILE A 211 -5.49 -4.17 18.82
C ILE A 211 -4.74 -2.87 19.08
N SER A 212 -5.12 -1.79 18.41
CA SER A 212 -4.53 -0.45 18.55
C SER A 212 -5.38 0.45 19.43
#